data_42b15b400564d8d55697635e7ed7cb88
#
_entry.id   42b15b400564d8d55697635e7ed7cb88
#
_cell.length_a   1.000
_cell.length_b   1.000
_cell.length_c   1.000
_cell.angle_alpha   90.00
_cell.angle_beta   90.00
_cell.angle_gamma   90.00
#
_symmetry.space_group_name_H-M   'P 1'
#
loop_
_entity.id
_entity.type
_entity.pdbx_description
1 polymer ?
#
loop_
_entity_poly.entity_id
_entity_poly.type
_entity_poly.pdbx_seq_one_letter_code
_entity_poly.pdbx_strand_id
1 'polypeptide(L)'
;RCRRRPSAASTRPGRAPEVVSSSARLERFLTLTAENNMRVANPTTPAQFFHLLRRQAKLLESDPLPLIVMTPKSLLRHPMVMSSMRELAEGRWQPIIPDPRAEEAPDTIQRLFLCSGKVYFDLIASELHEQHPEVAIVRVEQIAPFPADDLAPVLDSLPALEEVVRVQEEPENMGA
;
A
#
# COMPACT_ATOMS: atom_id res chain seq x y z
N ARG A 1 -32.27 21.28 37.61
CA ARG A 1 -32.51 20.31 36.51
C ARG A 1 -31.16 19.91 35.92
N CYS A 2 -30.68 18.76 36.34
CA CYS A 2 -29.43 18.16 35.92
C CYS A 2 -29.66 17.55 34.52
N ARG A 3 -28.95 18.07 33.49
CA ARG A 3 -28.97 17.47 32.14
C ARG A 3 -28.04 16.27 32.12
N ARG A 4 -28.59 15.09 31.88
CA ARG A 4 -27.86 13.86 31.69
C ARG A 4 -26.98 14.00 30.43
N ARG A 5 -25.69 13.68 30.56
CA ARG A 5 -24.78 13.48 29.46
C ARG A 5 -25.20 12.21 28.68
N PRO A 6 -25.14 12.18 27.35
CA PRO A 6 -25.37 10.95 26.61
C PRO A 6 -24.26 9.94 26.94
N SER A 7 -24.66 8.68 27.13
CA SER A 7 -23.80 7.56 27.45
C SER A 7 -22.77 7.34 26.33
N ALA A 8 -21.53 7.07 26.77
CA ALA A 8 -20.45 6.63 25.91
C ALA A 8 -20.87 5.42 25.06
N ALA A 9 -20.64 5.51 23.78
CA ALA A 9 -20.83 4.39 22.86
C ALA A 9 -19.99 3.19 23.33
N SER A 10 -20.64 2.05 23.42
CA SER A 10 -20.07 0.76 23.76
C SER A 10 -18.94 0.42 22.79
N THR A 11 -17.70 0.50 23.23
CA THR A 11 -16.56 -0.07 22.54
C THR A 11 -16.69 -1.60 22.56
N ARG A 12 -16.80 -2.20 21.40
CA ARG A 12 -16.74 -3.67 21.25
C ARG A 12 -15.40 -4.17 21.80
N PRO A 13 -15.38 -5.21 22.66
CA PRO A 13 -14.12 -5.78 23.13
C PRO A 13 -13.44 -6.48 21.96
N GLY A 14 -12.22 -6.06 21.62
CA GLY A 14 -11.37 -6.73 20.63
C GLY A 14 -10.76 -5.86 19.56
N ARG A 15 -11.23 -4.64 19.36
CA ARG A 15 -10.58 -3.69 18.43
C ARG A 15 -9.68 -2.76 19.23
N ALA A 16 -8.37 -2.94 19.09
CA ALA A 16 -7.43 -1.91 19.54
C ALA A 16 -7.83 -0.59 18.89
N PRO A 17 -7.80 0.54 19.62
CA PRO A 17 -8.08 1.83 19.01
C PRO A 17 -7.08 2.01 17.85
N GLU A 18 -7.58 2.08 16.63
CA GLU A 18 -6.79 2.54 15.50
C GLU A 18 -6.31 3.95 15.86
N VAL A 19 -5.09 4.04 16.28
CA VAL A 19 -4.40 5.31 16.29
C VAL A 19 -4.07 5.59 14.84
N VAL A 20 -5.07 6.07 14.11
CA VAL A 20 -4.82 6.80 12.89
C VAL A 20 -3.86 7.89 13.31
N SER A 21 -2.62 7.83 12.86
CA SER A 21 -1.64 8.86 13.09
C SER A 21 -2.20 10.13 12.44
N SER A 22 -2.95 10.90 13.20
CA SER A 22 -3.60 12.14 12.75
C SER A 22 -2.60 13.19 12.29
N SER A 23 -1.30 12.93 12.46
CA SER A 23 -0.20 13.83 12.12
C SER A 23 0.46 13.54 10.76
N ALA A 24 0.41 12.30 10.28
CA ALA A 24 1.00 11.90 9.00
C ALA A 24 -0.10 11.77 7.94
N ARG A 25 -0.60 12.88 7.47
CA ARG A 25 -1.62 12.93 6.44
C ARG A 25 -0.96 12.80 5.08
N LEU A 26 -1.24 11.69 4.39
CA LEU A 26 -0.69 11.36 3.08
C LEU A 26 -1.00 12.46 2.06
N GLU A 27 -2.23 12.99 2.04
CA GLU A 27 -2.68 14.03 1.13
C GLU A 27 -1.83 15.31 1.18
N ARG A 28 -1.26 15.64 2.35
CA ARG A 28 -0.39 16.82 2.49
C ARG A 28 0.93 16.63 1.75
N PHE A 29 1.54 15.45 1.86
CA PHE A 29 2.76 15.14 1.14
C PHE A 29 2.50 15.05 -0.36
N LEU A 30 1.38 14.45 -0.77
CA LEU A 30 1.02 14.38 -2.19
C LEU A 30 0.78 15.76 -2.79
N THR A 31 0.16 16.67 -2.07
CA THR A 31 0.02 18.07 -2.51
C THR A 31 1.39 18.74 -2.70
N LEU A 32 2.36 18.45 -1.82
CA LEU A 32 3.71 19.00 -1.90
C LEU A 32 4.56 18.36 -3.00
N THR A 33 4.19 17.20 -3.53
CA THR A 33 4.92 16.51 -4.61
C THR A 33 4.56 16.97 -6.02
N ALA A 34 3.80 18.06 -6.16
CA ALA A 34 3.26 18.51 -7.45
C ALA A 34 4.30 18.70 -8.58
N GLU A 35 5.58 18.92 -8.23
CA GLU A 35 6.69 19.06 -9.16
C GLU A 35 7.69 17.89 -9.10
N ASN A 36 7.28 16.74 -8.60
CA ASN A 36 8.13 15.57 -8.37
C ASN A 36 9.39 15.87 -7.53
N ASN A 37 9.27 16.80 -6.60
CA ASN A 37 10.36 17.31 -5.76
C ASN A 37 10.67 16.44 -4.53
N MET A 38 9.91 15.37 -4.31
CA MET A 38 10.13 14.38 -3.25
C MET A 38 9.55 13.02 -3.65
N ARG A 39 9.99 11.99 -2.93
CA ARG A 39 9.44 10.64 -3.05
C ARG A 39 8.55 10.33 -1.86
N VAL A 40 7.38 9.74 -2.14
CA VAL A 40 6.47 9.24 -1.11
C VAL A 40 6.27 7.74 -1.34
N ALA A 41 6.52 6.94 -0.32
CA ALA A 41 6.41 5.49 -0.37
C ALA A 41 5.70 4.93 0.86
N ASN A 42 5.04 3.79 0.69
CA ASN A 42 4.34 3.06 1.74
C ASN A 42 4.71 1.56 1.65
N PRO A 43 5.95 1.19 2.06
CA PRO A 43 6.43 -0.18 1.94
C PRO A 43 5.63 -1.14 2.83
N THR A 44 5.20 -2.26 2.26
CA THR A 44 4.35 -3.23 2.93
C THR A 44 5.13 -4.35 3.63
N THR A 45 6.40 -4.57 3.28
CA THR A 45 7.23 -5.63 3.88
C THR A 45 8.58 -5.12 4.38
N PRO A 46 9.25 -5.83 5.33
CA PRO A 46 10.59 -5.49 5.78
C PRO A 46 11.62 -5.43 4.64
N ALA A 47 11.56 -6.35 3.67
CA ALA A 47 12.46 -6.34 2.51
C ALA A 47 12.24 -5.09 1.64
N GLN A 48 11.00 -4.72 1.37
CA GLN A 48 10.68 -3.50 0.63
C GLN A 48 11.17 -2.25 1.37
N PHE A 49 10.96 -2.17 2.68
CA PHE A 49 11.47 -1.07 3.47
C PHE A 49 13.01 -0.97 3.41
N PHE A 50 13.71 -2.10 3.56
CA PHE A 50 15.17 -2.17 3.45
C PHE A 50 15.66 -1.71 2.07
N HIS A 51 15.07 -2.24 1.00
CA HIS A 51 15.48 -1.91 -0.37
C HIS A 51 15.11 -0.48 -0.77
N LEU A 52 14.04 0.09 -0.23
CA LEU A 52 13.70 1.50 -0.38
C LEU A 52 14.81 2.40 0.20
N LEU A 53 15.23 2.12 1.43
CA LEU A 53 16.33 2.88 2.06
C LEU A 53 17.66 2.69 1.34
N ARG A 54 17.96 1.45 0.90
CA ARG A 54 19.15 1.16 0.09
C ARG A 54 19.14 1.92 -1.24
N ARG A 55 17.99 1.96 -1.94
CA ARG A 55 17.82 2.77 -3.15
C ARG A 55 18.03 4.25 -2.86
N GLN A 56 17.40 4.78 -1.82
CA GLN A 56 17.53 6.18 -1.43
C GLN A 56 18.99 6.56 -1.17
N ALA A 57 19.72 5.73 -0.43
CA ALA A 57 21.15 5.98 -0.17
C ALA A 57 21.98 6.04 -1.46
N LYS A 58 21.69 5.16 -2.43
CA LYS A 58 22.39 5.18 -3.73
C LYS A 58 22.04 6.39 -4.60
N LEU A 59 20.83 6.92 -4.45
CA LEU A 59 20.37 8.08 -5.23
C LEU A 59 20.82 9.43 -4.67
N LEU A 60 21.44 9.47 -3.48
CA LEU A 60 21.89 10.73 -2.87
C LEU A 60 22.90 11.49 -3.73
N GLU A 61 23.68 10.81 -4.55
CA GLU A 61 24.67 11.42 -5.43
C GLU A 61 24.10 11.84 -6.79
N SER A 62 23.10 11.12 -7.30
CA SER A 62 22.58 11.31 -8.66
C SER A 62 21.22 12.02 -8.71
N ASP A 63 20.37 11.79 -7.71
CA ASP A 63 19.01 12.32 -7.63
C ASP A 63 18.58 12.47 -6.16
N PRO A 64 19.12 13.49 -5.44
CA PRO A 64 18.98 13.67 -4.00
C PRO A 64 17.63 14.27 -3.60
N LEU A 65 16.53 13.57 -3.90
CA LEU A 65 15.19 13.99 -3.46
C LEU A 65 14.89 13.52 -2.03
N PRO A 66 14.16 14.32 -1.23
CA PRO A 66 13.61 13.88 0.05
C PRO A 66 12.74 12.63 -0.11
N LEU A 67 12.84 11.72 0.86
CA LEU A 67 12.01 10.51 0.93
C LEU A 67 11.08 10.58 2.14
N ILE A 68 9.79 10.51 1.89
CA ILE A 68 8.74 10.37 2.90
C ILE A 68 8.29 8.90 2.91
N VAL A 69 8.39 8.26 4.06
CA VAL A 69 7.99 6.85 4.23
C VAL A 69 6.79 6.77 5.16
N MET A 70 5.68 6.28 4.64
CA MET A 70 4.51 5.96 5.44
C MET A 70 4.77 4.63 6.17
N THR A 71 4.56 4.62 7.48
CA THR A 71 4.87 3.45 8.33
C THR A 71 3.70 3.14 9.27
N PRO A 72 2.67 2.44 8.78
CA PRO A 72 1.55 2.04 9.61
C PRO A 72 2.00 1.17 10.79
N LYS A 73 1.75 1.61 12.03
CA LYS A 73 2.18 0.88 13.25
C LYS A 73 1.62 -0.54 13.34
N SER A 74 0.45 -0.78 12.78
CA SER A 74 -0.21 -2.07 12.72
C SER A 74 0.61 -3.12 11.96
N LEU A 75 1.39 -2.71 10.94
CA LEU A 75 2.22 -3.63 10.16
C LEU A 75 3.47 -4.11 10.92
N LEU A 76 3.96 -3.36 11.91
CA LEU A 76 5.18 -3.72 12.65
C LEU A 76 5.12 -5.08 13.36
N ARG A 77 3.92 -5.56 13.67
CA ARG A 77 3.68 -6.86 14.36
C ARG A 77 2.66 -7.72 13.63
N HIS A 78 2.40 -7.39 12.37
CA HIS A 78 1.41 -8.15 11.60
C HIS A 78 1.98 -9.51 11.19
N PRO A 79 1.30 -10.64 11.47
CA PRO A 79 1.83 -11.98 11.25
C PRO A 79 2.14 -12.28 9.77
N MET A 80 1.44 -11.64 8.85
CA MET A 80 1.65 -11.80 7.40
C MET A 80 2.76 -10.88 6.84
N VAL A 81 3.26 -9.93 7.65
CA VAL A 81 4.31 -8.99 7.25
C VAL A 81 5.65 -9.55 7.64
N MET A 82 6.15 -10.49 6.86
CA MET A 82 7.46 -11.08 7.03
C MET A 82 8.24 -11.05 5.72
N SER A 83 9.55 -11.11 5.81
CA SER A 83 10.44 -11.24 4.66
C SER A 83 11.49 -12.30 4.94
N SER A 84 11.77 -13.10 3.92
CA SER A 84 12.84 -14.10 3.98
C SER A 84 14.22 -13.43 3.92
N MET A 85 15.25 -14.13 4.41
CA MET A 85 16.63 -13.68 4.27
C MET A 85 17.04 -13.54 2.81
N ARG A 86 16.46 -14.34 1.92
CA ARG A 86 16.70 -14.27 0.49
C ARG A 86 16.16 -12.98 -0.12
N GLU A 87 14.93 -12.59 0.23
CA GLU A 87 14.36 -11.32 -0.22
C GLU A 87 15.20 -10.12 0.23
N LEU A 88 15.78 -10.16 1.44
CA LEU A 88 16.67 -9.11 1.93
C LEU A 88 18.03 -9.11 1.22
N ALA A 89 18.59 -10.28 0.88
CA ALA A 89 19.92 -10.40 0.29
C ALA A 89 19.91 -10.17 -1.23
N GLU A 90 18.96 -10.77 -1.94
CA GLU A 90 18.90 -10.84 -3.41
C GLU A 90 17.83 -9.92 -4.01
N GLY A 91 16.90 -9.43 -3.18
CA GLY A 91 15.78 -8.61 -3.61
C GLY A 91 16.18 -7.19 -4.05
N ARG A 92 15.16 -6.45 -4.47
CA ARG A 92 15.26 -5.05 -4.88
C ARG A 92 14.02 -4.28 -4.50
N TRP A 93 14.11 -2.97 -4.51
CA TRP A 93 12.94 -2.11 -4.42
C TRP A 93 12.03 -2.32 -5.64
N GLN A 94 10.76 -2.58 -5.37
CA GLN A 94 9.70 -2.70 -6.38
C GLN A 94 8.65 -1.64 -6.09
N PRO A 95 8.52 -0.60 -6.94
CA PRO A 95 7.49 0.43 -6.79
C PRO A 95 6.06 -0.10 -6.91
N ILE A 96 5.90 -1.14 -7.72
CA ILE A 96 4.67 -1.92 -7.92
C ILE A 96 5.00 -3.38 -7.63
N ILE A 97 4.12 -4.06 -6.90
CA ILE A 97 4.23 -5.49 -6.65
C ILE A 97 2.94 -6.14 -7.17
N PRO A 98 3.01 -6.93 -8.24
CA PRO A 98 1.85 -7.62 -8.79
C PRO A 98 1.30 -8.69 -7.85
N ASP A 99 0.06 -9.07 -8.06
CA ASP A 99 -0.55 -10.22 -7.41
C ASP A 99 0.02 -11.52 -8.02
N PRO A 100 0.43 -12.51 -7.23
CA PRO A 100 0.81 -13.83 -7.75
C PRO A 100 -0.24 -14.47 -8.66
N ARG A 101 -1.53 -14.26 -8.40
CA ARG A 101 -2.64 -14.74 -9.24
C ARG A 101 -2.59 -14.16 -10.65
N ALA A 102 -2.20 -12.89 -10.78
CA ALA A 102 -2.04 -12.24 -12.07
C ALA A 102 -0.89 -12.82 -12.88
N GLU A 103 0.15 -13.36 -12.22
CA GLU A 103 1.27 -14.04 -12.88
C GLU A 103 0.92 -15.50 -13.24
N GLU A 104 0.16 -16.19 -12.38
CA GLU A 104 -0.21 -17.60 -12.55
C GLU A 104 -1.33 -17.82 -13.58
N ALA A 105 -2.33 -16.93 -13.62
CA ALA A 105 -3.51 -17.07 -14.46
C ALA A 105 -3.98 -15.73 -15.05
N PRO A 106 -3.19 -15.05 -15.88
CA PRO A 106 -3.47 -13.71 -16.38
C PRO A 106 -4.76 -13.60 -17.17
N ASP A 107 -5.14 -14.67 -17.89
CA ASP A 107 -6.35 -14.71 -18.72
C ASP A 107 -7.66 -14.75 -17.92
N THR A 108 -7.59 -14.99 -16.62
CA THR A 108 -8.78 -15.07 -15.75
C THR A 108 -9.07 -13.77 -15.03
N ILE A 109 -8.12 -12.85 -14.96
CA ILE A 109 -8.24 -11.61 -14.19
C ILE A 109 -9.07 -10.60 -14.95
N GLN A 110 -10.25 -10.27 -14.40
CA GLN A 110 -11.17 -9.25 -14.94
C GLN A 110 -11.10 -7.94 -14.20
N ARG A 111 -10.72 -7.97 -12.92
CA ARG A 111 -10.61 -6.77 -12.06
C ARG A 111 -9.26 -6.70 -11.40
N LEU A 112 -8.71 -5.49 -11.37
CA LEU A 112 -7.46 -5.19 -10.70
C LEU A 112 -7.69 -4.16 -9.60
N PHE A 113 -7.39 -4.53 -8.35
CA PHE A 113 -7.42 -3.61 -7.23
C PHE A 113 -6.02 -3.04 -7.02
N LEU A 114 -5.89 -1.72 -7.12
CA LEU A 114 -4.68 -0.98 -6.75
C LEU A 114 -4.82 -0.48 -5.32
N CYS A 115 -3.92 -0.88 -4.45
CA CYS A 115 -3.94 -0.46 -3.05
C CYS A 115 -2.53 -0.20 -2.52
N SER A 116 -2.41 0.50 -1.40
CA SER A 116 -1.14 0.77 -0.72
C SER A 116 -1.22 0.47 0.77
N GLY A 117 -0.09 0.04 1.36
CA GLY A 117 0.03 -0.13 2.80
C GLY A 117 -0.83 -1.26 3.36
N LYS A 118 -1.45 -0.99 4.53
CA LYS A 118 -2.14 -2.00 5.34
C LYS A 118 -3.35 -2.62 4.64
N VAL A 119 -4.10 -1.86 3.86
CA VAL A 119 -5.32 -2.33 3.20
C VAL A 119 -5.11 -3.58 2.35
N TYR A 120 -3.90 -3.76 1.80
CA TYR A 120 -3.53 -4.98 1.11
C TYR A 120 -3.73 -6.23 1.98
N PHE A 121 -3.24 -6.19 3.22
CA PHE A 121 -3.35 -7.34 4.14
C PHE A 121 -4.79 -7.59 4.57
N ASP A 122 -5.59 -6.54 4.72
CA ASP A 122 -7.02 -6.68 5.04
C ASP A 122 -7.79 -7.31 3.86
N LEU A 123 -7.44 -6.96 2.62
CA LEU A 123 -8.04 -7.54 1.42
C LEU A 123 -7.69 -9.02 1.24
N ILE A 124 -6.41 -9.38 1.31
CA ILE A 124 -5.98 -10.79 1.12
C ILE A 124 -6.41 -11.71 2.27
N ALA A 125 -6.66 -11.17 3.47
CA ALA A 125 -7.19 -11.92 4.60
C ALA A 125 -8.72 -12.10 4.54
N SER A 126 -9.38 -11.47 3.59
CA SER A 126 -10.84 -11.58 3.42
C SER A 126 -11.22 -12.90 2.75
N GLU A 127 -12.24 -13.58 3.28
CA GLU A 127 -12.83 -14.75 2.63
C GLU A 127 -13.34 -14.44 1.20
N LEU A 128 -13.74 -13.20 0.93
CA LEU A 128 -14.17 -12.76 -0.39
C LEU A 128 -13.04 -12.84 -1.43
N HIS A 129 -11.79 -12.63 -1.01
CA HIS A 129 -10.66 -12.76 -1.92
C HIS A 129 -10.49 -14.18 -2.47
N GLU A 130 -10.78 -15.20 -1.67
CA GLU A 130 -10.76 -16.61 -2.12
C GLU A 130 -11.95 -16.95 -3.03
N GLN A 131 -13.09 -16.32 -2.79
CA GLN A 131 -14.33 -16.55 -3.57
C GLN A 131 -14.32 -15.84 -4.94
N HIS A 132 -13.42 -14.86 -5.13
CA HIS A 132 -13.30 -14.04 -6.34
C HIS A 132 -11.93 -14.21 -7.00
N PRO A 133 -11.66 -15.35 -7.67
CA PRO A 133 -10.38 -15.60 -8.34
C PRO A 133 -10.12 -14.69 -9.53
N GLU A 134 -11.16 -14.05 -10.08
CA GLU A 134 -11.08 -13.06 -11.16
C GLU A 134 -10.57 -11.68 -10.70
N VAL A 135 -10.33 -11.48 -9.39
CA VAL A 135 -9.82 -10.24 -8.81
C VAL A 135 -8.37 -10.42 -8.41
N ALA A 136 -7.48 -9.60 -8.97
CA ALA A 136 -6.10 -9.47 -8.56
C ALA A 136 -5.87 -8.19 -7.75
N ILE A 137 -4.92 -8.24 -6.79
CA ILE A 137 -4.61 -7.11 -5.90
C ILE A 137 -3.15 -6.70 -6.08
N VAL A 138 -2.93 -5.57 -6.69
CA VAL A 138 -1.60 -5.00 -6.92
C VAL A 138 -1.26 -3.98 -5.83
N ARG A 139 -0.07 -4.12 -5.26
CA ARG A 139 0.45 -3.19 -4.26
C ARG A 139 1.21 -2.06 -4.89
N VAL A 140 0.81 -0.84 -4.59
CA VAL A 140 1.53 0.39 -4.97
C VAL A 140 2.40 0.80 -3.78
N GLU A 141 3.68 0.45 -3.83
CA GLU A 141 4.66 0.73 -2.77
C GLU A 141 5.22 2.15 -2.88
N GLN A 142 5.42 2.67 -4.10
CA GLN A 142 5.77 4.05 -4.36
C GLN A 142 4.53 4.83 -4.81
N ILE A 143 4.14 5.83 -4.03
CA ILE A 143 2.94 6.62 -4.28
C ILE A 143 3.28 7.84 -5.15
N ALA A 144 4.41 8.49 -4.87
CA ALA A 144 4.88 9.64 -5.65
C ALA A 144 6.41 9.61 -5.81
N PRO A 145 6.94 9.95 -7.01
CA PRO A 145 6.21 10.01 -8.28
C PRO A 145 5.51 8.70 -8.58
N PHE A 146 4.31 8.76 -9.15
CA PHE A 146 3.54 7.55 -9.45
C PHE A 146 4.29 6.68 -10.48
N PRO A 147 4.50 5.38 -10.21
CA PRO A 147 5.32 4.50 -11.04
C PRO A 147 4.52 3.92 -12.21
N ALA A 148 4.11 4.80 -13.14
CA ALA A 148 3.31 4.42 -14.30
C ALA A 148 4.03 3.41 -15.20
N ASP A 149 5.34 3.58 -15.38
CA ASP A 149 6.17 2.70 -16.21
C ASP A 149 6.31 1.28 -15.61
N ASP A 150 6.23 1.16 -14.28
CA ASP A 150 6.23 -0.15 -13.59
C ASP A 150 4.83 -0.78 -13.59
N LEU A 151 3.75 0.02 -13.65
CA LEU A 151 2.37 -0.48 -13.67
C LEU A 151 1.94 -0.92 -15.07
N ALA A 152 2.34 -0.22 -16.11
CA ALA A 152 1.92 -0.49 -17.48
C ALA A 152 2.17 -1.96 -17.91
N PRO A 153 3.34 -2.58 -17.68
CA PRO A 153 3.56 -3.98 -18.02
C PRO A 153 2.62 -4.95 -17.28
N VAL A 154 2.21 -4.61 -16.06
CA VAL A 154 1.24 -5.42 -15.29
C VAL A 154 -0.13 -5.37 -15.95
N LEU A 155 -0.58 -4.19 -16.37
CA LEU A 155 -1.86 -4.02 -17.08
C LEU A 155 -1.84 -4.73 -18.44
N ASP A 156 -0.75 -4.57 -19.19
CA ASP A 156 -0.59 -5.18 -20.50
C ASP A 156 -0.55 -6.72 -20.45
N SER A 157 -0.17 -7.29 -19.31
CA SER A 157 -0.14 -8.74 -19.11
C SER A 157 -1.51 -9.38 -18.85
N LEU A 158 -2.58 -8.59 -18.68
CA LEU A 158 -3.92 -9.04 -18.28
C LEU A 158 -4.92 -8.84 -19.43
N PRO A 159 -5.03 -9.79 -20.38
CA PRO A 159 -5.85 -9.61 -21.60
C PRO A 159 -7.36 -9.57 -21.33
N ALA A 160 -7.82 -10.13 -20.21
CA ALA A 160 -9.23 -10.15 -19.83
C ALA A 160 -9.61 -8.99 -18.87
N LEU A 161 -8.70 -8.08 -18.61
CA LEU A 161 -8.94 -7.00 -17.66
C LEU A 161 -10.01 -6.01 -18.15
N GLU A 162 -11.08 -5.85 -17.37
CA GLU A 162 -12.20 -4.97 -17.68
C GLU A 162 -12.23 -3.72 -16.79
N GLU A 163 -11.74 -3.84 -15.54
CA GLU A 163 -11.86 -2.79 -14.54
C GLU A 163 -10.61 -2.67 -13.67
N VAL A 164 -10.18 -1.43 -13.44
CA VAL A 164 -9.13 -1.08 -12.47
C VAL A 164 -9.75 -0.21 -11.37
N VAL A 165 -9.66 -0.68 -10.13
CA VAL A 165 -10.26 -0.02 -8.96
C VAL A 165 -9.17 0.40 -7.98
N ARG A 166 -9.15 1.66 -7.59
CA ARG A 166 -8.31 2.13 -6.49
C ARG A 166 -9.00 1.85 -5.15
N VAL A 167 -8.29 1.17 -4.24
CA VAL A 167 -8.78 0.84 -2.91
C VAL A 167 -7.92 1.52 -1.85
N GLN A 168 -8.53 2.26 -0.95
CA GLN A 168 -7.86 2.98 0.13
C GLN A 168 -8.66 2.90 1.44
N GLU A 169 -7.98 3.02 2.59
CA GLU A 169 -8.62 3.09 3.92
C GLU A 169 -9.11 4.51 4.24
N GLU A 170 -8.39 5.51 3.74
CA GLU A 170 -8.67 6.90 4.02
C GLU A 170 -9.93 7.37 3.29
N PRO A 171 -10.60 8.43 3.78
CA PRO A 171 -11.63 9.13 3.03
C PRO A 171 -11.11 9.54 1.64
N GLU A 172 -12.00 9.63 0.65
CA GLU A 172 -11.66 9.88 -0.75
C GLU A 172 -10.68 11.04 -0.97
N ASN A 173 -10.80 12.08 -0.16
CA ASN A 173 -9.97 13.29 -0.25
C ASN A 173 -8.69 13.26 0.62
N MET A 174 -8.38 12.14 1.29
CA MET A 174 -7.23 12.00 2.21
C MET A 174 -6.28 10.86 1.83
N GLY A 175 -6.61 10.08 0.81
CA GLY A 175 -5.80 8.96 0.32
C GLY A 175 -4.87 9.32 -0.83
N ALA A 176 -4.23 8.29 -1.39
CA ALA A 176 -3.35 8.37 -2.54
C ALA A 176 -4.11 8.19 -3.85
#